data_dc643498cc06f3f0233675179b8cfd70
#
_entry.id   dc643498cc06f3f0233675179b8cfd70
#
_cell.length_a   1.000
_cell.length_b   1.000
_cell.length_c   1.000
_cell.angle_alpha   90.00
_cell.angle_beta   90.00
_cell.angle_gamma   90.00
#
_symmetry.space_group_name_H-M   'P 1'
#
loop_
_entity.id
_entity.type
_entity.pdbx_description
1 polymer ?
#
loop_
_entity_poly.entity_id
_entity_poly.type
_entity_poly.pdbx_seq_one_letter_code
_entity_poly.pdbx_strand_id
1 'polypeptide(L)'
;MPKMLKHTIFAAALLLVSSAAALQAQTVLPASNPEGRLLTMENAVYDRSVYPAAKPFHWEGGHELAEGRQRPERAEYRLPQSTAAGIVYGETYSRNEFAISGGVFPSPSGDRLAVVRKDESAVTEFPLLNIRSRTGSLEPLRYPMNGMASEQLALCICDTLGNILSEIVPTEFTAERYLTGITWGPDGKNIFIQVLDRAQHNLVLNMYRASDGAFVRTLLEEHNDAWVEPQDPLYFMKGSYSFLYRTDNRSGFRQLYLCDTLGTVRPLPTAAADIAYLDNDGEFVYYTSAEVSPVQNHVFKIRIRGAAKVAKARFYKPVRLTFEAGWHNVSLSPDCTRFLDSWSSYMNPGSQVLRSCKDGSAIEVLNKVADPLADYARVEMEFGTVPSADGRFENYYRLYKPLNFDPSKKYPLIVYVYGGPHSQMVRNSWLGGVRMWEMLMAQRGYVVYVQDNRGTSNRGAAFEKAINRRCGEAEMADQMVGIKRLLQQPWVDSERVGVHGWSYGGFMTISLMTTYPEVFKVGVAGGPVIDWKWYEVMYGERYMDTPKTNPEGFEATSLIGKAANLKGKLLICQGSIDNTVLWQHSLSFVQKCIEEGLQLDYFPYPCSEHNVFGKWRIHLHDKISDYFDSWL
;
A
#
# COMPACT_ATOMS: atom_id res chain seq x y z
N MET A 1 -69.10 34.82 26.08
CA MET A 1 -69.08 33.60 25.26
C MET A 1 -67.72 33.39 24.73
N PRO A 2 -66.94 32.39 25.19
CA PRO A 2 -65.59 32.12 24.71
C PRO A 2 -65.63 31.02 23.63
N LYS A 3 -64.85 31.24 22.57
CA LYS A 3 -64.62 30.23 21.52
C LYS A 3 -63.51 29.28 21.98
N MET A 4 -63.82 28.00 21.99
CA MET A 4 -62.89 26.90 22.28
C MET A 4 -61.86 26.77 21.17
N LEU A 5 -60.58 26.78 21.56
CA LEU A 5 -59.44 26.49 20.72
C LEU A 5 -59.18 24.97 20.78
N LYS A 6 -59.33 24.26 19.65
CA LYS A 6 -58.98 22.83 19.54
C LYS A 6 -57.47 22.71 19.36
N HIS A 7 -56.81 22.13 20.32
CA HIS A 7 -55.42 21.67 20.16
C HIS A 7 -55.37 20.37 19.38
N THR A 8 -54.80 20.41 18.21
CA THR A 8 -54.46 19.23 17.43
C THR A 8 -53.10 18.76 17.85
N ILE A 9 -53.02 17.62 18.52
CA ILE A 9 -51.77 16.96 18.90
C ILE A 9 -51.26 16.25 17.62
N PHE A 10 -50.13 16.74 17.06
CA PHE A 10 -49.38 16.00 16.05
C PHE A 10 -48.51 14.95 16.78
N ALA A 11 -48.89 13.70 16.69
CA ALA A 11 -48.07 12.57 17.08
C ALA A 11 -47.00 12.38 15.97
N ALA A 12 -45.76 12.78 16.25
CA ALA A 12 -44.61 12.44 15.42
C ALA A 12 -44.31 10.96 15.62
N ALA A 13 -44.68 10.14 14.68
CA ALA A 13 -44.23 8.76 14.60
C ALA A 13 -42.73 8.76 14.23
N LEU A 14 -41.88 8.48 15.21
CA LEU A 14 -40.49 8.14 14.97
C LEU A 14 -40.48 6.79 14.22
N LEU A 15 -40.31 6.83 12.91
CA LEU A 15 -39.89 5.67 12.13
C LEU A 15 -38.43 5.36 12.51
N LEU A 16 -38.24 4.42 13.42
CA LEU A 16 -37.01 3.67 13.58
C LEU A 16 -36.76 2.89 12.27
N VAL A 17 -36.03 3.50 11.36
CA VAL A 17 -35.39 2.75 10.27
C VAL A 17 -34.30 1.92 10.93
N SER A 18 -34.62 0.69 11.27
CA SER A 18 -33.62 -0.33 11.52
C SER A 18 -32.90 -0.54 10.20
N SER A 19 -31.71 0.08 10.06
CA SER A 19 -30.75 -0.32 9.04
C SER A 19 -30.33 -1.76 9.39
N ALA A 20 -31.06 -2.74 8.85
CA ALA A 20 -30.49 -4.06 8.64
C ALA A 20 -29.30 -3.83 7.70
N ALA A 21 -28.10 -3.67 8.28
CA ALA A 21 -26.86 -3.83 7.54
C ALA A 21 -26.98 -5.19 6.86
N ALA A 22 -27.11 -5.19 5.53
CA ALA A 22 -27.06 -6.41 4.76
C ALA A 22 -25.74 -7.06 5.12
N LEU A 23 -25.78 -8.14 5.93
CA LEU A 23 -24.62 -9.01 6.10
C LEU A 23 -24.17 -9.37 4.69
N GLN A 24 -23.02 -8.85 4.26
CA GLN A 24 -22.41 -9.32 3.01
C GLN A 24 -22.25 -10.83 3.17
N ALA A 25 -22.82 -11.58 2.24
CA ALA A 25 -22.85 -13.02 2.32
C ALA A 25 -21.42 -13.55 2.47
N GLN A 26 -21.19 -14.31 3.52
CA GLN A 26 -19.96 -15.03 3.78
C GLN A 26 -19.69 -15.97 2.60
N THR A 27 -18.52 -15.88 1.98
CA THR A 27 -18.12 -16.79 0.90
C THR A 27 -17.27 -17.89 1.52
N VAL A 28 -17.70 -19.14 1.33
CA VAL A 28 -16.96 -20.32 1.78
C VAL A 28 -16.46 -21.08 0.56
N LEU A 29 -15.15 -21.32 0.52
CA LEU A 29 -14.52 -22.27 -0.40
C LEU A 29 -14.33 -23.58 0.38
N PRO A 30 -15.04 -24.66 0.00
CA PRO A 30 -14.94 -25.93 0.71
C PRO A 30 -13.54 -26.53 0.55
N ALA A 31 -13.14 -27.34 1.51
CA ALA A 31 -11.97 -28.18 1.39
C ALA A 31 -12.10 -29.11 0.17
N SER A 32 -10.99 -29.38 -0.49
CA SER A 32 -10.98 -30.26 -1.66
C SER A 32 -9.73 -31.12 -1.69
N ASN A 33 -9.82 -32.28 -2.35
CA ASN A 33 -8.71 -33.23 -2.53
C ASN A 33 -8.00 -33.58 -1.21
N PRO A 34 -8.70 -34.12 -0.19
CA PRO A 34 -8.11 -34.35 1.14
C PRO A 34 -6.93 -35.34 1.14
N GLU A 35 -6.86 -36.24 0.14
CA GLU A 35 -5.75 -37.19 -0.07
C GLU A 35 -4.68 -36.62 -1.01
N GLY A 36 -4.79 -35.35 -1.41
CA GLY A 36 -3.84 -34.68 -2.28
C GLY A 36 -2.50 -34.43 -1.59
N ARG A 37 -1.54 -33.97 -2.37
CA ARG A 37 -0.22 -33.59 -1.87
C ARG A 37 -0.34 -32.46 -0.84
N LEU A 38 0.49 -32.49 0.19
CA LEU A 38 0.64 -31.37 1.10
C LEU A 38 1.65 -30.36 0.53
N LEU A 39 1.49 -29.10 0.92
CA LEU A 39 2.46 -28.06 0.63
C LEU A 39 3.78 -28.36 1.36
N THR A 40 4.88 -28.09 0.69
CA THR A 40 6.20 -28.03 1.32
C THR A 40 6.58 -26.57 1.60
N MET A 41 7.49 -26.33 2.53
CA MET A 41 7.98 -24.97 2.77
C MET A 41 8.59 -24.36 1.51
N GLU A 42 9.35 -25.18 0.75
CA GLU A 42 9.98 -24.72 -0.49
C GLU A 42 8.96 -24.17 -1.51
N ASN A 43 7.89 -24.93 -1.79
CA ASN A 43 6.91 -24.46 -2.78
C ASN A 43 5.98 -23.36 -2.23
N ALA A 44 5.75 -23.32 -0.93
CA ALA A 44 4.95 -22.26 -0.33
C ALA A 44 5.63 -20.88 -0.33
N VAL A 45 6.97 -20.81 -0.18
CA VAL A 45 7.65 -19.53 0.05
C VAL A 45 8.78 -19.20 -0.93
N TYR A 46 9.25 -20.15 -1.73
CA TYR A 46 10.43 -19.97 -2.59
C TYR A 46 10.19 -20.22 -4.07
N ASP A 47 9.86 -21.46 -4.47
CA ASP A 47 9.77 -21.83 -5.90
C ASP A 47 8.52 -21.30 -6.60
N ARG A 48 7.51 -20.93 -5.83
CA ARG A 48 6.23 -20.38 -6.30
C ARG A 48 5.45 -21.28 -7.27
N SER A 49 5.78 -22.56 -7.38
CA SER A 49 5.12 -23.52 -8.27
C SER A 49 3.61 -23.68 -7.99
N VAL A 50 3.20 -23.38 -6.77
CA VAL A 50 1.82 -23.43 -6.29
C VAL A 50 1.06 -22.09 -6.44
N TYR A 51 1.63 -21.12 -7.15
CA TYR A 51 0.97 -19.86 -7.47
C TYR A 51 0.57 -19.80 -8.95
N PRO A 52 -0.57 -19.19 -9.27
CA PRO A 52 -0.99 -19.02 -10.66
C PRO A 52 0.07 -18.29 -11.48
N ALA A 53 0.43 -18.83 -12.61
CA ALA A 53 1.40 -18.25 -13.55
C ALA A 53 0.68 -17.69 -14.78
N ALA A 54 0.52 -16.37 -14.82
CA ALA A 54 0.03 -15.68 -16.00
C ALA A 54 1.13 -15.61 -17.08
N LYS A 55 0.74 -15.64 -18.35
CA LYS A 55 1.66 -15.41 -19.46
C LYS A 55 2.02 -13.92 -19.52
N PRO A 56 3.29 -13.58 -19.82
CA PRO A 56 3.67 -12.21 -20.08
C PRO A 56 3.17 -11.76 -21.45
N PHE A 57 2.58 -10.57 -21.52
CA PHE A 57 2.19 -9.91 -22.76
C PHE A 57 2.65 -8.46 -22.73
N HIS A 58 2.91 -7.89 -23.91
CA HIS A 58 3.23 -6.47 -24.10
C HIS A 58 2.60 -5.94 -25.40
N TRP A 59 2.39 -4.63 -25.46
CA TRP A 59 1.85 -3.98 -26.63
C TRP A 59 2.95 -3.67 -27.65
N GLU A 60 2.70 -4.04 -28.93
CA GLU A 60 3.51 -3.68 -30.08
C GLU A 60 2.72 -2.71 -30.98
N GLY A 61 3.35 -1.60 -31.37
CA GLY A 61 2.65 -0.57 -32.13
C GLY A 61 1.44 0.02 -31.40
N GLY A 62 0.34 0.33 -32.12
CA GLY A 62 -0.84 0.99 -31.58
C GLY A 62 -1.79 0.09 -30.79
N HIS A 63 -1.98 -1.16 -31.22
CA HIS A 63 -3.01 -2.06 -30.66
C HIS A 63 -2.71 -3.56 -30.79
N GLU A 64 -1.54 -3.93 -31.27
CA GLU A 64 -1.14 -5.33 -31.38
C GLU A 64 -0.58 -5.81 -30.04
N LEU A 65 -0.97 -7.02 -29.62
CA LEU A 65 -0.53 -7.62 -28.36
C LEU A 65 0.35 -8.84 -28.68
N ALA A 66 1.60 -8.81 -28.22
CA ALA A 66 2.55 -9.91 -28.37
C ALA A 66 2.78 -10.65 -27.06
N GLU A 67 2.94 -11.98 -27.13
CA GLU A 67 3.35 -12.79 -25.97
C GLU A 67 4.87 -12.64 -25.77
N GLY A 68 5.28 -12.32 -24.57
CA GLY A 68 6.68 -12.12 -24.19
C GLY A 68 6.86 -10.91 -23.25
N ARG A 69 8.11 -10.73 -22.82
CA ARG A 69 8.50 -9.55 -22.01
C ARG A 69 9.20 -8.54 -22.92
N GLN A 70 8.68 -7.34 -22.96
CA GLN A 70 9.39 -6.22 -23.58
C GLN A 70 10.64 -5.89 -22.75
N ARG A 71 11.79 -5.79 -23.43
CA ARG A 71 12.99 -5.24 -22.79
C ARG A 71 12.89 -3.72 -22.87
N PRO A 72 12.98 -3.01 -21.75
CA PRO A 72 13.01 -1.56 -21.80
C PRO A 72 14.26 -1.11 -22.58
N GLU A 73 14.08 -0.24 -23.55
CA GLU A 73 15.18 0.47 -24.17
C GLU A 73 15.83 1.35 -23.10
N ARG A 74 17.13 1.17 -22.86
CA ARG A 74 17.89 2.06 -21.98
C ARG A 74 18.22 3.31 -22.78
N ALA A 75 17.62 4.43 -22.41
CA ALA A 75 18.06 5.73 -22.90
C ALA A 75 19.51 5.95 -22.44
N GLU A 76 20.40 6.23 -23.38
CA GLU A 76 21.78 6.61 -23.06
C GLU A 76 21.83 8.11 -22.70
N TYR A 77 22.16 8.40 -21.46
CA TYR A 77 22.40 9.75 -20.98
C TYR A 77 23.44 9.76 -19.87
N ARG A 78 24.03 10.91 -19.67
CA ARG A 78 24.95 11.18 -18.53
C ARG A 78 24.24 12.05 -17.50
N LEU A 79 24.58 11.85 -16.23
CA LEU A 79 24.09 12.66 -15.13
C LEU A 79 25.14 13.68 -14.72
N PRO A 80 24.74 14.84 -14.20
CA PRO A 80 25.65 15.75 -13.52
C PRO A 80 26.42 15.03 -12.42
N GLN A 81 27.62 15.50 -12.14
CA GLN A 81 28.50 14.96 -11.10
C GLN A 81 28.79 16.03 -10.06
N SER A 82 28.94 15.65 -8.80
CA SER A 82 29.42 16.52 -7.73
C SER A 82 30.63 15.90 -7.04
N THR A 83 31.59 16.76 -6.65
CA THR A 83 32.68 16.39 -5.75
C THR A 83 32.39 16.74 -4.30
N ALA A 84 31.31 17.47 -4.03
CA ALA A 84 30.90 17.81 -2.68
C ALA A 84 30.22 16.60 -2.01
N ALA A 85 30.68 16.28 -0.81
CA ALA A 85 30.14 15.18 -0.02
C ALA A 85 28.65 15.43 0.30
N GLY A 86 27.81 14.41 0.09
CA GLY A 86 26.37 14.49 0.34
C GLY A 86 25.55 15.19 -0.76
N ILE A 87 26.17 15.59 -1.89
CA ILE A 87 25.43 16.10 -3.05
C ILE A 87 25.39 15.01 -4.12
N VAL A 88 24.20 14.52 -4.43
CA VAL A 88 23.98 13.47 -5.43
C VAL A 88 22.93 13.88 -6.46
N TYR A 89 23.05 13.34 -7.67
CA TYR A 89 22.15 13.64 -8.79
C TYR A 89 21.49 12.38 -9.34
N GLY A 90 20.20 12.48 -9.64
CA GLY A 90 19.44 11.43 -10.31
C GLY A 90 19.12 10.20 -9.46
N GLU A 91 19.48 10.22 -8.18
CA GLU A 91 19.05 9.20 -7.25
C GLU A 91 17.62 9.46 -6.78
N THR A 92 16.96 8.37 -6.40
CA THR A 92 15.68 8.49 -5.72
C THR A 92 15.86 9.04 -4.31
N TYR A 93 14.79 9.53 -3.74
CA TYR A 93 14.74 10.11 -2.40
C TYR A 93 13.50 9.61 -1.65
N SER A 94 13.44 9.87 -0.35
CA SER A 94 12.29 9.52 0.51
C SER A 94 11.71 8.12 0.23
N ARG A 95 12.57 7.15 -0.07
CA ARG A 95 12.26 5.73 -0.27
C ARG A 95 11.20 5.46 -1.36
N ASN A 96 11.07 6.29 -2.39
CA ASN A 96 10.00 6.21 -3.41
C ASN A 96 8.60 6.29 -2.79
N GLU A 97 8.42 7.10 -1.76
CA GLU A 97 7.10 7.39 -1.23
C GLU A 97 6.23 8.13 -2.27
N PHE A 98 4.97 8.31 -2.00
CA PHE A 98 3.94 8.77 -2.92
C PHE A 98 4.37 9.80 -3.97
N ALA A 99 4.03 9.51 -5.23
CA ALA A 99 4.37 10.29 -6.42
C ALA A 99 5.88 10.57 -6.59
N ILE A 100 6.74 9.77 -5.95
CA ILE A 100 8.19 9.74 -6.14
C ILE A 100 8.53 8.42 -6.83
N SER A 101 8.90 8.49 -8.12
CA SER A 101 9.15 7.31 -8.96
C SER A 101 10.60 7.18 -9.42
N GLY A 102 11.49 7.99 -8.87
CA GLY A 102 12.91 8.04 -9.23
C GLY A 102 13.46 9.45 -9.19
N GLY A 103 14.70 9.63 -9.65
CA GLY A 103 15.39 10.92 -9.66
C GLY A 103 15.66 11.49 -11.05
N VAL A 104 15.22 10.81 -12.14
CA VAL A 104 15.48 11.24 -13.54
C VAL A 104 14.21 11.12 -14.35
N PHE A 105 13.82 12.23 -15.00
CA PHE A 105 12.60 12.34 -15.78
C PHE A 105 12.93 12.89 -17.18
N PRO A 106 12.96 12.03 -18.24
CA PRO A 106 13.19 12.48 -19.61
C PRO A 106 12.07 13.40 -20.12
N SER A 107 12.45 14.41 -20.91
CA SER A 107 11.48 15.26 -21.61
C SER A 107 10.72 14.45 -22.68
N PRO A 108 9.53 14.91 -23.12
CA PRO A 108 8.77 14.22 -24.17
C PRO A 108 9.52 14.02 -25.49
N SER A 109 10.45 14.92 -25.81
CA SER A 109 11.34 14.83 -26.99
C SER A 109 12.59 13.98 -26.76
N GLY A 110 12.90 13.64 -25.50
CA GLY A 110 14.11 12.88 -25.12
C GLY A 110 15.42 13.67 -25.21
N ASP A 111 15.38 14.95 -25.55
CA ASP A 111 16.56 15.83 -25.71
C ASP A 111 17.04 16.45 -24.38
N ARG A 112 16.21 16.43 -23.34
CA ARG A 112 16.50 16.96 -22.01
C ARG A 112 16.05 16.02 -20.92
N LEU A 113 16.63 16.21 -19.73
CA LEU A 113 16.32 15.47 -18.51
C LEU A 113 15.98 16.47 -17.40
N ALA A 114 14.95 16.17 -16.61
CA ALA A 114 14.82 16.78 -15.29
C ALA A 114 15.43 15.80 -14.28
N VAL A 115 16.45 16.27 -13.57
CA VAL A 115 17.31 15.46 -12.69
C VAL A 115 17.22 16.02 -11.28
N VAL A 116 16.82 15.19 -10.34
CA VAL A 116 16.80 15.60 -8.92
C VAL A 116 18.24 15.76 -8.43
N ARG A 117 18.51 16.92 -7.85
CA ARG A 117 19.70 17.19 -7.03
C ARG A 117 19.29 17.04 -5.58
N LYS A 118 19.91 16.10 -4.90
CA LYS A 118 19.67 15.80 -3.49
C LYS A 118 20.88 16.26 -2.67
N ASP A 119 20.67 17.13 -1.70
CA ASP A 119 21.63 17.50 -0.68
C ASP A 119 21.27 16.77 0.63
N GLU A 120 22.02 15.75 0.92
CA GLU A 120 21.90 14.94 2.14
C GLU A 120 23.11 15.15 3.10
N SER A 121 23.86 16.23 2.93
CA SER A 121 25.06 16.51 3.73
C SER A 121 24.76 16.66 5.22
N ALA A 122 23.58 17.14 5.58
CA ALA A 122 23.11 17.27 6.97
C ALA A 122 22.43 16.01 7.53
N VAL A 123 22.16 15.01 6.69
CA VAL A 123 21.49 13.77 7.11
C VAL A 123 22.45 12.89 7.91
N THR A 124 22.00 12.41 9.06
CA THR A 124 22.79 11.51 9.92
C THR A 124 23.11 10.20 9.21
N GLU A 125 24.35 9.77 9.30
CA GLU A 125 24.78 8.45 8.83
C GLU A 125 24.54 7.41 9.92
N PHE A 126 23.82 6.33 9.54
CA PHE A 126 23.65 5.15 10.38
C PHE A 126 24.63 4.06 9.94
N PRO A 127 25.43 3.48 10.87
CA PRO A 127 26.43 2.46 10.53
C PRO A 127 25.77 1.10 10.34
N LEU A 128 25.74 0.57 9.11
CA LEU A 128 25.39 -0.82 8.84
C LEU A 128 26.65 -1.69 8.88
N LEU A 129 26.62 -2.78 9.65
CA LEU A 129 27.76 -3.71 9.74
C LEU A 129 27.62 -4.81 8.69
N ASN A 130 28.50 -4.81 7.68
CA ASN A 130 28.63 -5.88 6.71
C ASN A 130 29.75 -6.85 7.11
N ILE A 131 29.42 -8.11 7.33
CA ILE A 131 30.35 -9.17 7.77
C ILE A 131 30.83 -10.08 6.63
N ARG A 132 30.60 -9.71 5.35
CA ARG A 132 31.01 -10.54 4.20
C ARG A 132 32.52 -10.61 4.01
N SER A 133 33.27 -9.65 4.50
CA SER A 133 34.73 -9.64 4.50
C SER A 133 35.31 -10.21 5.81
N ARG A 134 36.59 -10.60 5.78
CA ARG A 134 37.27 -11.19 6.96
C ARG A 134 37.23 -10.27 8.21
N THR A 135 37.33 -8.97 8.02
CA THR A 135 37.39 -7.97 9.12
C THR A 135 36.06 -7.27 9.35
N GLY A 136 35.05 -7.55 8.49
CA GLY A 136 33.86 -6.73 8.41
C GLY A 136 34.13 -5.34 7.83
N SER A 137 33.08 -4.62 7.50
CA SER A 137 33.13 -3.21 7.09
C SER A 137 31.87 -2.48 7.59
N LEU A 138 32.01 -1.19 7.86
CA LEU A 138 30.84 -0.34 8.04
C LEU A 138 30.40 0.19 6.68
N GLU A 139 29.12 0.06 6.40
CA GLU A 139 28.45 0.65 5.24
C GLU A 139 27.54 1.77 5.76
N PRO A 140 27.99 3.03 5.77
CA PRO A 140 27.19 4.13 6.30
C PRO A 140 25.97 4.35 5.39
N LEU A 141 24.81 4.43 6.00
CA LEU A 141 23.55 4.77 5.35
C LEU A 141 23.08 6.15 5.83
N ARG A 142 22.93 7.09 4.91
CA ARG A 142 22.25 8.35 5.24
C ARG A 142 20.77 8.06 5.42
N TYR A 143 20.32 8.17 6.67
CA TYR A 143 18.96 7.81 7.05
C TYR A 143 18.33 8.95 7.85
N PRO A 144 17.46 9.77 7.22
CA PRO A 144 16.79 10.85 7.91
C PRO A 144 15.72 10.26 8.83
N MET A 145 15.98 10.28 10.14
CA MET A 145 15.03 9.82 11.15
C MET A 145 13.99 10.90 11.44
N ASN A 146 12.83 10.47 11.86
CA ASN A 146 11.72 11.33 12.26
C ASN A 146 12.16 12.42 13.26
N GLY A 147 11.88 13.70 12.93
CA GLY A 147 12.25 14.87 13.74
C GLY A 147 13.71 15.32 13.59
N MET A 148 14.55 14.63 12.81
CA MET A 148 15.95 14.99 12.56
C MET A 148 16.10 15.71 11.21
N ALA A 149 17.33 16.14 10.88
CA ALA A 149 17.62 16.77 9.59
C ALA A 149 17.29 15.81 8.43
N SER A 150 16.70 16.35 7.37
CA SER A 150 16.32 15.65 6.17
C SER A 150 17.04 16.19 4.93
N GLU A 151 16.82 15.52 3.82
CA GLU A 151 17.31 15.88 2.51
C GLU A 151 16.75 17.25 2.05
N GLN A 152 17.54 18.01 1.30
CA GLN A 152 17.11 19.21 0.61
C GLN A 152 17.15 18.98 -0.90
N LEU A 153 16.06 19.26 -1.58
CA LEU A 153 15.85 18.88 -2.97
C LEU A 153 15.81 20.10 -3.89
N ALA A 154 16.42 19.97 -5.06
CA ALA A 154 16.27 20.85 -6.22
C ALA A 154 16.08 20.01 -7.47
N LEU A 155 15.56 20.61 -8.55
CA LEU A 155 15.39 19.95 -9.83
C LEU A 155 16.24 20.65 -10.88
N CYS A 156 17.23 19.94 -11.45
CA CYS A 156 18.08 20.44 -12.52
C CYS A 156 17.51 20.02 -13.88
N ILE A 157 17.40 20.96 -14.81
CA ILE A 157 17.15 20.64 -16.21
C ILE A 157 18.49 20.49 -16.90
N CYS A 158 18.74 19.31 -17.46
CA CYS A 158 20.02 18.96 -18.07
C CYS A 158 19.84 18.58 -19.55
N ASP A 159 20.91 18.69 -20.32
CA ASP A 159 21.01 17.97 -21.58
C ASP A 159 21.36 16.48 -21.37
N THR A 160 21.34 15.69 -22.44
CA THR A 160 21.67 14.25 -22.38
C THR A 160 23.15 13.96 -22.11
N LEU A 161 24.02 14.99 -22.14
CA LEU A 161 25.44 14.88 -21.80
C LEU A 161 25.72 15.17 -20.32
N GLY A 162 24.70 15.59 -19.55
CA GLY A 162 24.80 15.89 -18.13
C GLY A 162 25.14 17.34 -17.80
N ASN A 163 25.10 18.24 -18.78
CA ASN A 163 25.30 19.66 -18.52
C ASN A 163 24.01 20.25 -17.94
N ILE A 164 24.10 20.96 -16.83
CA ILE A 164 22.97 21.65 -16.20
C ILE A 164 22.66 22.91 -17.01
N LEU A 165 21.44 23.01 -17.54
CA LEU A 165 20.93 24.13 -18.33
C LEU A 165 20.22 25.16 -17.44
N SER A 166 19.45 24.66 -16.45
CA SER A 166 18.75 25.48 -15.45
C SER A 166 18.51 24.68 -14.18
N GLU A 167 18.26 25.38 -13.07
CA GLU A 167 17.93 24.77 -11.78
C GLU A 167 16.63 25.37 -11.25
N ILE A 168 15.75 24.51 -10.74
CA ILE A 168 14.49 24.88 -10.11
C ILE A 168 14.62 24.57 -8.62
N VAL A 169 14.60 25.62 -7.80
CA VAL A 169 14.55 25.54 -6.34
C VAL A 169 13.25 26.17 -5.88
N PRO A 170 12.20 25.39 -5.60
CA PRO A 170 10.96 25.93 -5.06
C PRO A 170 11.24 26.73 -3.77
N THR A 171 10.51 27.82 -3.58
CA THR A 171 10.68 28.70 -2.41
C THR A 171 9.59 28.49 -1.35
N GLU A 172 8.58 27.73 -1.70
CA GLU A 172 7.48 27.39 -0.80
C GLU A 172 7.97 26.47 0.32
N PHE A 173 7.50 26.72 1.51
CA PHE A 173 7.78 25.94 2.72
C PHE A 173 9.27 26.01 3.16
N THR A 174 9.70 25.07 3.98
CA THR A 174 11.08 24.95 4.43
C THR A 174 11.99 24.34 3.36
N ALA A 175 13.32 24.42 3.55
CA ALA A 175 14.27 23.80 2.63
C ALA A 175 14.14 22.27 2.53
N GLU A 176 13.61 21.61 3.57
CA GLU A 176 13.39 20.17 3.65
C GLU A 176 12.02 19.73 3.10
N ARG A 177 11.44 20.53 2.18
CA ARG A 177 10.21 20.18 1.45
C ARG A 177 10.43 19.00 0.51
N TYR A 178 9.33 18.32 0.15
CA TYR A 178 9.38 17.23 -0.83
C TYR A 178 8.98 17.75 -2.22
N LEU A 179 9.67 17.26 -3.25
CA LEU A 179 9.32 17.50 -4.66
C LEU A 179 8.70 16.22 -5.20
N THR A 180 7.39 16.19 -5.37
CA THR A 180 6.65 15.00 -5.78
C THR A 180 5.96 15.22 -7.11
N GLY A 181 5.50 14.16 -7.77
CA GLY A 181 4.71 14.22 -8.99
C GLY A 181 5.34 15.02 -10.13
N ILE A 182 6.68 15.03 -10.24
CA ILE A 182 7.42 15.78 -11.26
C ILE A 182 6.96 15.35 -12.65
N THR A 183 6.45 16.30 -13.44
CA THR A 183 5.84 16.00 -14.74
C THR A 183 6.23 17.03 -15.78
N TRP A 184 6.72 16.58 -16.94
CA TRP A 184 6.90 17.45 -18.10
C TRP A 184 5.57 17.82 -18.75
N GLY A 185 5.46 19.09 -19.19
CA GLY A 185 4.38 19.48 -20.10
C GLY A 185 4.52 18.79 -21.46
N PRO A 186 3.42 18.62 -22.21
CA PRO A 186 3.41 17.84 -23.46
C PRO A 186 4.38 18.31 -24.55
N ASP A 187 4.74 19.60 -24.56
CA ASP A 187 5.68 20.19 -25.52
C ASP A 187 7.09 20.38 -24.95
N GLY A 188 7.36 19.90 -23.72
CA GLY A 188 8.65 20.02 -23.07
C GLY A 188 9.08 21.43 -22.66
N LYS A 189 8.18 22.44 -22.75
CA LYS A 189 8.52 23.83 -22.40
C LYS A 189 8.37 24.14 -20.92
N ASN A 190 7.48 23.41 -20.25
CA ASN A 190 7.20 23.59 -18.83
C ASN A 190 7.35 22.28 -18.09
N ILE A 191 7.66 22.40 -16.79
CA ILE A 191 7.65 21.30 -15.85
C ILE A 191 6.75 21.64 -14.67
N PHE A 192 6.08 20.63 -14.17
CA PHE A 192 5.11 20.72 -13.08
C PHE A 192 5.65 19.94 -11.88
N ILE A 193 5.56 20.52 -10.69
CA ILE A 193 6.05 19.92 -9.46
C ILE A 193 4.96 20.08 -8.40
N GLN A 194 4.59 18.98 -7.78
CA GLN A 194 3.78 18.98 -6.57
C GLN A 194 4.74 19.15 -5.38
N VAL A 195 4.84 20.38 -4.86
CA VAL A 195 5.68 20.72 -3.71
C VAL A 195 4.88 20.46 -2.44
N LEU A 196 5.36 19.54 -1.62
CA LEU A 196 4.73 19.15 -0.36
C LEU A 196 5.59 19.67 0.80
N ASP A 197 4.98 20.27 1.81
CA ASP A 197 5.71 20.69 3.00
C ASP A 197 6.22 19.48 3.80
N ARG A 198 7.23 19.69 4.67
CA ARG A 198 7.80 18.60 5.46
C ARG A 198 6.76 17.94 6.37
N ALA A 199 5.85 18.72 6.96
CA ALA A 199 4.77 18.20 7.79
C ALA A 199 3.71 17.43 6.98
N GLN A 200 3.75 17.50 5.65
CA GLN A 200 2.84 16.87 4.71
C GLN A 200 1.37 17.29 4.87
N HIS A 201 1.16 18.48 5.43
CA HIS A 201 -0.18 19.07 5.59
C HIS A 201 -0.56 19.99 4.43
N ASN A 202 0.42 20.56 3.72
CA ASN A 202 0.20 21.53 2.67
C ASN A 202 0.93 21.13 1.38
N LEU A 203 0.22 21.20 0.27
CA LEU A 203 0.75 20.92 -1.06
C LEU A 203 0.38 22.05 -2.00
N VAL A 204 1.35 22.47 -2.82
CA VAL A 204 1.12 23.36 -3.97
C VAL A 204 1.56 22.67 -5.25
N LEU A 205 0.73 22.76 -6.30
CA LEU A 205 1.11 22.34 -7.66
C LEU A 205 1.63 23.55 -8.41
N ASN A 206 2.92 23.59 -8.65
CA ASN A 206 3.60 24.68 -9.34
C ASN A 206 3.99 24.33 -10.77
N MET A 207 3.93 25.34 -11.63
CA MET A 207 4.41 25.30 -13.01
C MET A 207 5.67 26.16 -13.14
N TYR A 208 6.71 25.59 -13.74
CA TYR A 208 7.99 26.25 -14.00
C TYR A 208 8.32 26.19 -15.49
N ARG A 209 9.05 27.20 -15.99
CA ARG A 209 9.58 27.19 -17.34
C ARG A 209 10.87 26.38 -17.38
N ALA A 210 10.94 25.39 -18.27
CA ALA A 210 12.09 24.48 -18.32
C ALA A 210 13.37 25.12 -18.87
N SER A 211 13.27 26.20 -19.66
CA SER A 211 14.46 26.83 -20.28
C SER A 211 15.36 27.58 -19.30
N ASP A 212 14.80 28.12 -18.23
CA ASP A 212 15.49 29.00 -17.28
C ASP A 212 15.14 28.68 -15.80
N GLY A 213 14.28 27.69 -15.56
CA GLY A 213 13.84 27.33 -14.21
C GLY A 213 12.85 28.33 -13.56
N ALA A 214 12.42 29.35 -14.30
CA ALA A 214 11.58 30.42 -13.74
C ALA A 214 10.21 29.92 -13.31
N PHE A 215 9.79 30.27 -12.09
CA PHE A 215 8.42 30.07 -11.62
C PHE A 215 7.42 30.79 -12.52
N VAL A 216 6.37 30.10 -12.93
CA VAL A 216 5.29 30.66 -13.75
C VAL A 216 4.07 30.98 -12.90
N ARG A 217 3.54 29.99 -12.18
CA ARG A 217 2.41 30.14 -11.26
C ARG A 217 2.12 28.89 -10.46
N THR A 218 1.40 29.04 -9.37
CA THR A 218 0.71 27.94 -8.68
C THR A 218 -0.63 27.67 -9.37
N LEU A 219 -0.95 26.41 -9.61
CA LEU A 219 -2.18 25.95 -10.29
C LEU A 219 -3.26 25.51 -9.32
N LEU A 220 -2.88 24.87 -8.21
CA LEU A 220 -3.77 24.46 -7.14
C LEU A 220 -3.01 24.33 -5.82
N GLU A 221 -3.77 24.38 -4.75
CA GLU A 221 -3.29 24.20 -3.39
C GLU A 221 -4.19 23.18 -2.66
N GLU A 222 -3.60 22.42 -1.78
CA GLU A 222 -4.31 21.48 -0.91
C GLU A 222 -3.81 21.60 0.53
N HIS A 223 -4.73 21.39 1.47
CA HIS A 223 -4.44 21.32 2.89
C HIS A 223 -5.24 20.19 3.54
N ASN A 224 -4.62 19.49 4.49
CA ASN A 224 -5.27 18.46 5.29
C ASN A 224 -4.62 18.38 6.68
N ASP A 225 -5.42 18.40 7.74
CA ASP A 225 -4.92 18.34 9.12
C ASP A 225 -4.28 16.99 9.47
N ALA A 226 -4.63 15.90 8.76
CA ALA A 226 -3.96 14.62 8.91
C ALA A 226 -2.72 14.56 8.02
N TRP A 227 -2.90 14.49 6.70
CA TRP A 227 -1.85 14.63 5.69
C TRP A 227 -2.46 14.81 4.30
N VAL A 228 -1.77 15.53 3.43
CA VAL A 228 -2.01 15.53 1.99
C VAL A 228 -1.14 14.45 1.38
N GLU A 229 -1.73 13.61 0.55
CA GLU A 229 -1.04 12.51 -0.11
C GLU A 229 -0.98 12.74 -1.61
N PRO A 230 0.17 13.16 -2.16
CA PRO A 230 0.34 13.26 -3.60
C PRO A 230 0.24 11.86 -4.21
N GLN A 231 -0.74 11.65 -5.08
CA GLN A 231 -1.07 10.32 -5.58
C GLN A 231 -0.21 9.92 -6.78
N ASP A 232 -0.10 10.82 -7.76
CA ASP A 232 0.49 10.52 -9.07
C ASP A 232 1.13 11.78 -9.69
N PRO A 233 1.94 11.62 -10.74
CA PRO A 233 2.25 12.71 -11.67
C PRO A 233 0.97 13.19 -12.38
N LEU A 234 1.04 14.31 -13.08
CA LEU A 234 -0.09 14.82 -13.86
C LEU A 234 -0.31 13.96 -15.12
N TYR A 235 -1.56 13.67 -15.44
CA TYR A 235 -1.93 12.94 -16.63
C TYR A 235 -2.52 13.90 -17.67
N PHE A 236 -1.72 14.34 -18.63
CA PHE A 236 -2.20 15.25 -19.68
C PHE A 236 -3.20 14.55 -20.59
N MET A 237 -4.29 15.26 -20.92
CA MET A 237 -5.22 14.83 -21.97
C MET A 237 -4.51 14.86 -23.33
N LYS A 238 -4.56 13.75 -24.08
CA LYS A 238 -3.88 13.68 -25.40
C LYS A 238 -4.29 14.85 -26.30
N GLY A 239 -3.30 15.56 -26.85
CA GLY A 239 -3.50 16.73 -27.68
C GLY A 239 -3.88 18.04 -26.95
N SER A 240 -3.70 18.11 -25.63
CA SER A 240 -4.09 19.27 -24.80
C SER A 240 -3.11 19.53 -23.66
N TYR A 241 -3.13 20.76 -23.15
CA TYR A 241 -2.51 21.15 -21.88
C TYR A 241 -3.44 21.02 -20.67
N SER A 242 -4.69 20.58 -20.87
CA SER A 242 -5.51 20.14 -19.75
C SER A 242 -5.01 18.80 -19.22
N PHE A 243 -5.13 18.60 -17.94
CA PHE A 243 -4.61 17.40 -17.27
C PHE A 243 -5.59 16.88 -16.23
N LEU A 244 -5.42 15.61 -15.88
CA LEU A 244 -6.10 14.99 -14.77
C LEU A 244 -5.17 15.02 -13.55
N TYR A 245 -5.73 15.46 -12.44
CA TYR A 245 -5.12 15.47 -11.12
C TYR A 245 -5.91 14.53 -10.21
N ARG A 246 -5.23 13.61 -9.52
CA ARG A 246 -5.88 12.67 -8.60
C ARG A 246 -5.59 13.07 -7.16
N THR A 247 -6.65 13.15 -6.35
CA THR A 247 -6.56 13.46 -4.91
C THR A 247 -7.74 12.88 -4.13
N ASP A 248 -7.53 12.53 -2.86
CA ASP A 248 -8.56 12.16 -1.90
C ASP A 248 -9.06 13.38 -1.10
N ASN A 249 -8.30 14.46 -1.12
CA ASN A 249 -8.46 15.59 -0.20
C ASN A 249 -9.75 16.39 -0.43
N ARG A 250 -10.32 16.34 -1.64
CA ARG A 250 -11.49 17.16 -2.02
C ARG A 250 -12.83 16.44 -1.83
N SER A 251 -12.85 15.12 -1.95
CA SER A 251 -14.09 14.31 -1.88
C SER A 251 -14.07 13.26 -0.77
N GLY A 252 -12.93 13.05 -0.13
CA GLY A 252 -12.71 11.95 0.81
C GLY A 252 -12.43 10.60 0.16
N PHE A 253 -12.32 10.57 -1.18
CA PHE A 253 -11.91 9.40 -1.97
C PHE A 253 -10.89 9.81 -3.01
N ARG A 254 -10.00 8.91 -3.42
CA ARG A 254 -9.08 9.14 -4.52
C ARG A 254 -9.85 9.30 -5.83
N GLN A 255 -10.08 10.54 -6.24
CA GLN A 255 -10.87 10.92 -7.40
C GLN A 255 -10.03 11.69 -8.42
N LEU A 256 -10.45 11.68 -9.68
CA LEU A 256 -9.84 12.44 -10.76
C LEU A 256 -10.56 13.78 -10.96
N TYR A 257 -9.75 14.81 -11.14
CA TYR A 257 -10.20 16.19 -11.45
C TYR A 257 -9.59 16.63 -12.76
N LEU A 258 -10.40 17.13 -13.69
CA LEU A 258 -9.92 17.76 -14.92
C LEU A 258 -9.48 19.19 -14.59
N CYS A 259 -8.23 19.50 -14.90
CA CYS A 259 -7.58 20.78 -14.58
C CYS A 259 -6.99 21.43 -15.82
N ASP A 260 -6.72 22.73 -15.74
CA ASP A 260 -5.97 23.49 -16.76
C ASP A 260 -4.84 24.31 -16.12
N THR A 261 -3.99 24.88 -16.96
CA THR A 261 -2.87 25.73 -16.53
C THR A 261 -3.30 27.15 -16.09
N LEU A 262 -4.60 27.42 -16.03
CA LEU A 262 -5.18 28.67 -15.52
C LEU A 262 -5.70 28.52 -14.09
N GLY A 263 -5.65 27.29 -13.53
CA GLY A 263 -6.15 27.00 -12.17
C GLY A 263 -7.61 26.56 -12.14
N THR A 264 -8.23 26.25 -13.28
CA THR A 264 -9.58 25.68 -13.30
C THR A 264 -9.52 24.22 -12.87
N VAL A 265 -10.34 23.81 -11.90
CA VAL A 265 -10.43 22.43 -11.38
C VAL A 265 -11.89 21.97 -11.42
N ARG A 266 -12.16 20.83 -12.04
CA ARG A 266 -13.50 20.25 -12.13
C ARG A 266 -13.49 18.75 -11.83
N PRO A 267 -14.31 18.26 -10.86
CA PRO A 267 -14.40 16.84 -10.57
C PRO A 267 -15.00 16.05 -11.74
N LEU A 268 -14.48 14.86 -11.99
CA LEU A 268 -15.16 13.88 -12.83
C LEU A 268 -16.36 13.32 -12.05
N PRO A 269 -17.53 13.11 -12.70
CA PRO A 269 -18.73 12.59 -12.03
C PRO A 269 -18.64 11.06 -11.83
N THR A 270 -17.70 10.60 -11.02
CA THR A 270 -17.47 9.22 -10.67
C THR A 270 -18.16 8.87 -9.35
N ALA A 271 -18.28 7.58 -9.01
CA ALA A 271 -18.84 7.14 -7.73
C ALA A 271 -17.93 7.55 -6.55
N ALA A 272 -18.49 7.60 -5.35
CA ALA A 272 -17.74 7.83 -4.11
C ALA A 272 -16.94 6.56 -3.72
N ALA A 273 -15.86 6.32 -4.45
CA ALA A 273 -14.95 5.18 -4.28
C ALA A 273 -13.56 5.56 -4.79
N ASP A 274 -12.54 4.87 -4.31
CA ASP A 274 -11.19 5.09 -4.79
C ASP A 274 -11.04 4.63 -6.25
N ILE A 275 -10.40 5.46 -7.07
CA ILE A 275 -10.10 5.18 -8.47
C ILE A 275 -8.61 5.33 -8.76
N ALA A 276 -8.13 4.62 -9.78
CA ALA A 276 -6.78 4.76 -10.32
C ALA A 276 -6.85 5.00 -11.82
N TYR A 277 -6.09 5.98 -12.29
CA TYR A 277 -5.99 6.30 -13.71
C TYR A 277 -5.30 5.18 -14.48
N LEU A 278 -5.74 4.94 -15.71
CA LEU A 278 -5.11 4.00 -16.64
C LEU A 278 -4.51 4.72 -17.85
N ASP A 279 -5.33 5.37 -18.66
CA ASP A 279 -4.92 6.17 -19.84
C ASP A 279 -6.10 7.02 -20.34
N ASN A 280 -5.87 7.84 -21.39
CA ASN A 280 -6.89 8.58 -22.11
C ASN A 280 -6.56 8.65 -23.61
N ASP A 281 -7.58 8.83 -24.45
CA ASP A 281 -7.44 9.05 -25.90
C ASP A 281 -7.68 10.52 -26.32
N GLY A 282 -7.84 11.42 -25.33
CA GLY A 282 -8.20 12.83 -25.52
C GLY A 282 -9.71 13.09 -25.44
N GLU A 283 -10.55 12.08 -25.59
CA GLU A 283 -12.02 12.16 -25.44
C GLU A 283 -12.53 11.26 -24.31
N PHE A 284 -11.98 10.07 -24.16
CA PHE A 284 -12.29 9.14 -23.05
C PHE A 284 -11.13 9.06 -22.08
N VAL A 285 -11.48 9.00 -20.79
CA VAL A 285 -10.55 8.67 -19.69
C VAL A 285 -10.90 7.29 -19.18
N TYR A 286 -9.91 6.44 -19.07
CA TYR A 286 -10.02 5.06 -18.58
C TYR A 286 -9.43 4.99 -17.17
N TYR A 287 -10.12 4.30 -16.28
CA TYR A 287 -9.70 4.17 -14.88
C TYR A 287 -10.18 2.85 -14.27
N THR A 288 -9.55 2.42 -13.19
CA THR A 288 -10.09 1.36 -12.34
C THR A 288 -10.79 1.96 -11.13
N SER A 289 -11.77 1.23 -10.58
CA SER A 289 -12.54 1.67 -9.43
C SER A 289 -12.91 0.51 -8.51
N ALA A 290 -12.91 0.79 -7.20
CA ALA A 290 -13.43 -0.07 -6.14
C ALA A 290 -14.93 0.14 -5.87
N GLU A 291 -15.68 0.86 -6.75
CA GLU A 291 -17.08 1.23 -6.50
C GLU A 291 -18.05 0.06 -6.40
N VAL A 292 -17.67 -1.11 -6.93
CA VAL A 292 -18.49 -2.35 -6.82
C VAL A 292 -18.33 -2.98 -5.45
N SER A 293 -17.10 -3.04 -4.96
CA SER A 293 -16.72 -3.51 -3.63
C SER A 293 -15.26 -3.13 -3.35
N PRO A 294 -14.89 -2.79 -2.11
CA PRO A 294 -13.49 -2.53 -1.74
C PRO A 294 -12.52 -3.68 -2.03
N VAL A 295 -13.03 -4.92 -2.12
CA VAL A 295 -12.21 -6.11 -2.44
C VAL A 295 -12.23 -6.48 -3.93
N GLN A 296 -12.86 -5.68 -4.78
CA GLN A 296 -12.90 -5.86 -6.23
C GLN A 296 -12.30 -4.64 -6.94
N ASN A 297 -11.74 -4.86 -8.10
CA ASN A 297 -11.19 -3.80 -8.95
C ASN A 297 -11.74 -3.93 -10.35
N HIS A 298 -12.41 -2.89 -10.85
CA HIS A 298 -13.09 -2.94 -12.16
C HIS A 298 -12.69 -1.76 -13.04
N VAL A 299 -12.70 -2.00 -14.36
CA VAL A 299 -12.39 -0.98 -15.37
C VAL A 299 -13.65 -0.21 -15.75
N PHE A 300 -13.48 1.10 -15.81
CA PHE A 300 -14.47 2.06 -16.24
C PHE A 300 -13.89 3.03 -17.28
N LYS A 301 -14.75 3.64 -18.06
CA LYS A 301 -14.41 4.79 -18.88
C LYS A 301 -15.42 5.91 -18.71
N ILE A 302 -14.96 7.15 -18.89
CA ILE A 302 -15.80 8.34 -18.90
C ILE A 302 -15.49 9.19 -20.13
N ARG A 303 -16.50 9.64 -20.85
CA ARG A 303 -16.36 10.56 -21.96
C ARG A 303 -16.27 12.00 -21.47
N ILE A 304 -15.31 12.76 -22.00
CA ILE A 304 -15.11 14.19 -21.74
C ILE A 304 -15.10 14.92 -23.07
N ARG A 305 -16.15 15.64 -23.39
CA ARG A 305 -16.19 16.46 -24.63
C ARG A 305 -15.66 17.86 -24.38
N GLY A 306 -14.68 18.28 -25.17
CA GLY A 306 -14.08 19.59 -25.07
C GLY A 306 -13.13 19.76 -23.89
N ALA A 307 -12.38 18.73 -23.53
CA ALA A 307 -11.42 18.72 -22.41
C ALA A 307 -10.39 19.87 -22.49
N ALA A 308 -9.98 20.29 -23.69
CA ALA A 308 -9.05 21.42 -23.89
C ALA A 308 -9.56 22.78 -23.35
N LYS A 309 -10.86 22.91 -23.08
CA LYS A 309 -11.47 24.09 -22.45
C LYS A 309 -12.17 23.68 -21.18
N VAL A 310 -11.42 23.41 -20.11
CA VAL A 310 -11.87 22.79 -18.86
C VAL A 310 -13.16 23.40 -18.31
N ALA A 311 -13.25 24.74 -18.25
CA ALA A 311 -14.45 25.44 -17.76
C ALA A 311 -15.73 25.11 -18.56
N LYS A 312 -15.61 24.69 -19.82
CA LYS A 312 -16.72 24.38 -20.74
C LYS A 312 -16.81 22.88 -21.07
N ALA A 313 -15.94 22.04 -20.51
CA ALA A 313 -15.94 20.60 -20.75
C ALA A 313 -17.27 19.97 -20.31
N ARG A 314 -17.75 19.00 -21.08
CA ARG A 314 -18.96 18.23 -20.75
C ARG A 314 -18.57 16.82 -20.37
N PHE A 315 -18.97 16.39 -19.18
CA PHE A 315 -18.78 15.03 -18.67
C PHE A 315 -20.03 14.20 -18.94
N TYR A 316 -19.83 12.95 -19.29
CA TYR A 316 -20.90 11.97 -19.48
C TYR A 316 -20.86 10.95 -18.34
N LYS A 317 -21.90 10.13 -18.22
CA LYS A 317 -21.97 9.08 -17.22
C LYS A 317 -20.86 8.06 -17.46
N PRO A 318 -20.14 7.61 -16.43
CA PRO A 318 -19.19 6.50 -16.53
C PRO A 318 -19.83 5.21 -17.04
N VAL A 319 -19.04 4.42 -17.77
CA VAL A 319 -19.44 3.12 -18.31
C VAL A 319 -18.46 2.07 -17.78
N ARG A 320 -18.97 1.04 -17.13
CA ARG A 320 -18.18 -0.12 -16.69
C ARG A 320 -17.82 -1.01 -17.87
N LEU A 321 -16.60 -1.53 -17.91
CA LEU A 321 -16.06 -2.35 -19.00
C LEU A 321 -15.75 -3.80 -18.58
N THR A 322 -15.63 -4.10 -17.28
CA THR A 322 -15.40 -5.47 -16.76
C THR A 322 -16.54 -5.86 -15.84
N PHE A 323 -17.09 -7.07 -16.00
CA PHE A 323 -18.34 -7.50 -15.33
C PHE A 323 -18.17 -8.71 -14.42
N GLU A 324 -17.17 -9.55 -14.65
CA GLU A 324 -16.86 -10.70 -13.81
C GLU A 324 -16.46 -10.24 -12.42
N ALA A 325 -17.01 -10.87 -11.39
CA ALA A 325 -16.68 -10.54 -10.01
C ALA A 325 -15.24 -10.96 -9.71
N GLY A 326 -14.40 -9.98 -9.38
CA GLY A 326 -12.99 -10.27 -9.11
C GLY A 326 -12.10 -9.03 -9.12
N TRP A 327 -10.80 -9.30 -9.14
CA TRP A 327 -9.75 -8.30 -9.21
C TRP A 327 -9.18 -8.26 -10.63
N HIS A 328 -9.40 -7.15 -11.33
CA HIS A 328 -8.95 -6.92 -12.69
C HIS A 328 -7.67 -6.07 -12.70
N ASN A 329 -6.58 -6.65 -13.23
CA ASN A 329 -5.35 -5.93 -13.55
C ASN A 329 -5.31 -5.71 -15.05
N VAL A 330 -5.22 -4.47 -15.49
CA VAL A 330 -5.40 -4.15 -16.91
C VAL A 330 -4.24 -3.35 -17.47
N SER A 331 -4.00 -3.56 -18.77
CA SER A 331 -3.09 -2.77 -19.59
C SER A 331 -3.83 -2.34 -20.85
N LEU A 332 -3.95 -1.02 -21.09
CA LEU A 332 -4.56 -0.50 -22.31
C LEU A 332 -3.56 -0.52 -23.46
N SER A 333 -4.08 -0.71 -24.69
CA SER A 333 -3.31 -0.44 -25.90
C SER A 333 -2.99 1.06 -26.01
N PRO A 334 -1.84 1.44 -26.60
CA PRO A 334 -1.45 2.86 -26.75
C PRO A 334 -2.48 3.73 -27.46
N ASP A 335 -3.30 3.16 -28.35
CA ASP A 335 -4.41 3.83 -29.04
C ASP A 335 -5.74 3.80 -28.27
N CYS A 336 -5.77 3.17 -27.08
CA CYS A 336 -6.95 3.02 -26.23
C CYS A 336 -8.16 2.35 -26.92
N THR A 337 -7.94 1.50 -27.93
CA THR A 337 -9.01 0.75 -28.60
C THR A 337 -9.30 -0.60 -27.95
N ARG A 338 -8.29 -1.17 -27.29
CA ARG A 338 -8.32 -2.48 -26.66
C ARG A 338 -7.66 -2.44 -25.29
N PHE A 339 -7.92 -3.46 -24.46
CA PHE A 339 -7.17 -3.66 -23.24
C PHE A 339 -6.99 -5.15 -22.94
N LEU A 340 -5.84 -5.49 -22.39
CA LEU A 340 -5.58 -6.79 -21.78
C LEU A 340 -6.14 -6.77 -20.37
N ASP A 341 -7.09 -7.67 -20.09
CA ASP A 341 -7.66 -7.90 -18.77
C ASP A 341 -7.09 -9.18 -18.17
N SER A 342 -6.20 -9.05 -17.20
CA SER A 342 -5.67 -10.17 -16.40
C SER A 342 -6.40 -10.19 -15.07
N TRP A 343 -7.44 -11.03 -14.93
CA TRP A 343 -8.29 -11.03 -13.74
C TRP A 343 -8.34 -12.38 -13.04
N SER A 344 -8.59 -12.34 -11.75
CA SER A 344 -8.81 -13.52 -10.91
C SER A 344 -9.93 -13.27 -9.90
N SER A 345 -10.44 -14.32 -9.28
CA SER A 345 -11.42 -14.24 -8.19
C SER A 345 -11.13 -15.31 -7.15
N TYR A 346 -11.88 -15.36 -6.07
CA TYR A 346 -11.70 -16.40 -5.05
C TYR A 346 -11.56 -17.82 -5.63
N MET A 347 -12.30 -18.13 -6.69
CA MET A 347 -12.33 -19.47 -7.31
C MET A 347 -11.59 -19.55 -8.65
N ASN A 348 -11.29 -18.42 -9.29
CA ASN A 348 -10.59 -18.39 -10.57
C ASN A 348 -9.12 -18.04 -10.37
N PRO A 349 -8.17 -18.96 -10.64
CA PRO A 349 -6.74 -18.69 -10.48
C PRO A 349 -6.22 -17.61 -11.43
N GLY A 350 -6.86 -17.46 -12.60
CA GLY A 350 -6.52 -16.39 -13.52
C GLY A 350 -7.11 -16.59 -14.91
N SER A 351 -7.47 -15.49 -15.54
CA SER A 351 -7.87 -15.43 -16.93
C SER A 351 -7.27 -14.19 -17.57
N GLN A 352 -6.75 -14.31 -18.78
CA GLN A 352 -6.21 -13.21 -19.58
C GLN A 352 -7.05 -13.08 -20.84
N VAL A 353 -7.73 -11.97 -20.97
CA VAL A 353 -8.73 -11.69 -22.01
C VAL A 353 -8.38 -10.39 -22.71
N LEU A 354 -8.26 -10.41 -24.03
CA LEU A 354 -8.22 -9.20 -24.83
C LEU A 354 -9.64 -8.67 -24.98
N ARG A 355 -9.88 -7.43 -24.58
CA ARG A 355 -11.20 -6.79 -24.60
C ARG A 355 -11.24 -5.50 -25.42
N SER A 356 -12.41 -5.17 -25.88
CA SER A 356 -12.70 -3.90 -26.57
C SER A 356 -12.89 -2.75 -25.56
N CYS A 357 -12.22 -1.64 -25.75
CA CYS A 357 -12.48 -0.40 -25.01
C CYS A 357 -13.82 0.24 -25.33
N LYS A 358 -14.51 -0.19 -26.41
CA LYS A 358 -15.82 0.35 -26.79
C LYS A 358 -16.89 -0.03 -25.75
N ASP A 359 -16.92 -1.28 -25.30
CA ASP A 359 -18.02 -1.82 -24.47
C ASP A 359 -17.58 -2.92 -23.48
N GLY A 360 -16.27 -3.24 -23.42
CA GLY A 360 -15.73 -4.29 -22.56
C GLY A 360 -15.93 -5.71 -23.09
N SER A 361 -16.51 -5.88 -24.29
CA SER A 361 -16.69 -7.20 -24.89
C SER A 361 -15.37 -7.93 -25.09
N ALA A 362 -15.36 -9.23 -24.82
CA ALA A 362 -14.21 -10.07 -25.06
C ALA A 362 -13.97 -10.20 -26.58
N ILE A 363 -12.76 -9.88 -27.02
CA ILE A 363 -12.30 -10.11 -28.39
C ILE A 363 -11.72 -11.52 -28.48
N GLU A 364 -10.85 -11.88 -27.51
CA GLU A 364 -10.16 -13.15 -27.47
C GLU A 364 -9.83 -13.55 -26.03
N VAL A 365 -9.94 -14.85 -25.72
CA VAL A 365 -9.45 -15.43 -24.47
C VAL A 365 -8.03 -15.97 -24.74
N LEU A 366 -7.03 -15.22 -24.28
CA LEU A 366 -5.62 -15.51 -24.55
C LEU A 366 -5.07 -16.62 -23.66
N ASN A 367 -5.52 -16.68 -22.41
CA ASN A 367 -5.05 -17.66 -21.45
C ASN A 367 -6.10 -17.90 -20.35
N LYS A 368 -6.29 -19.19 -20.00
CA LYS A 368 -6.95 -19.60 -18.76
C LYS A 368 -5.90 -20.31 -17.92
N VAL A 369 -5.55 -19.70 -16.78
CA VAL A 369 -4.54 -20.25 -15.88
C VAL A 369 -5.09 -21.52 -15.23
N ALA A 370 -4.36 -22.62 -15.34
CA ALA A 370 -4.70 -23.85 -14.65
C ALA A 370 -4.58 -23.64 -13.12
N ASP A 371 -5.39 -24.34 -12.36
CA ASP A 371 -5.30 -24.31 -10.91
C ASP A 371 -4.00 -25.01 -10.46
N PRO A 372 -3.02 -24.28 -9.91
CA PRO A 372 -1.75 -24.88 -9.50
C PRO A 372 -1.88 -25.78 -8.27
N LEU A 373 -3.02 -25.73 -7.58
CA LEU A 373 -3.33 -26.59 -6.43
C LEU A 373 -4.26 -27.76 -6.76
N ALA A 374 -4.47 -28.08 -8.04
CA ALA A 374 -5.39 -29.17 -8.43
C ALA A 374 -5.00 -30.53 -7.79
N ASP A 375 -3.69 -30.82 -7.65
CA ASP A 375 -3.18 -32.04 -7.05
C ASP A 375 -2.89 -31.94 -5.54
N TYR A 376 -3.19 -30.79 -4.94
CA TYR A 376 -2.90 -30.54 -3.53
C TYR A 376 -4.16 -30.62 -2.67
N ALA A 377 -3.97 -31.03 -1.42
CA ALA A 377 -5.02 -30.96 -0.39
C ALA A 377 -5.30 -29.48 -0.05
N ARG A 378 -6.49 -29.01 -0.38
CA ARG A 378 -6.92 -27.64 -0.03
C ARG A 378 -7.78 -27.66 1.22
N VAL A 379 -7.46 -26.78 2.14
CA VAL A 379 -8.23 -26.55 3.35
C VAL A 379 -9.50 -25.74 3.03
N GLU A 380 -10.48 -25.79 3.93
CA GLU A 380 -11.62 -24.90 3.87
C GLU A 380 -11.20 -23.46 4.13
N MET A 381 -11.68 -22.54 3.31
CA MET A 381 -11.42 -21.10 3.46
C MET A 381 -12.74 -20.33 3.54
N GLU A 382 -12.76 -19.33 4.41
CA GLU A 382 -13.91 -18.46 4.62
C GLU A 382 -13.51 -17.00 4.39
N PHE A 383 -14.35 -16.25 3.68
CA PHE A 383 -14.20 -14.82 3.43
C PHE A 383 -15.44 -14.10 3.93
N GLY A 384 -15.25 -12.98 4.61
CA GLY A 384 -16.38 -12.22 5.14
C GLY A 384 -15.93 -10.85 5.67
N THR A 385 -16.82 -10.24 6.45
CA THR A 385 -16.54 -8.97 7.12
C THR A 385 -16.82 -9.05 8.61
N VAL A 386 -16.15 -8.17 9.35
CA VAL A 386 -16.44 -7.83 10.74
C VAL A 386 -16.49 -6.31 10.86
N PRO A 387 -17.31 -5.74 11.75
CA PRO A 387 -17.33 -4.29 11.93
C PRO A 387 -15.97 -3.79 12.44
N SER A 388 -15.60 -2.56 12.07
CA SER A 388 -14.52 -1.84 12.76
C SER A 388 -14.88 -1.61 14.23
N ALA A 389 -13.88 -1.40 15.07
CA ALA A 389 -14.11 -1.23 16.51
C ALA A 389 -14.99 -0.02 16.85
N ASP A 390 -15.01 1.02 15.98
CA ASP A 390 -15.88 2.19 16.11
C ASP A 390 -17.26 2.00 15.42
N GLY A 391 -17.50 0.84 14.79
CA GLY A 391 -18.76 0.51 14.13
C GLY A 391 -19.07 1.27 12.84
N ARG A 392 -18.12 2.04 12.31
CA ARG A 392 -18.35 2.89 11.12
C ARG A 392 -18.07 2.19 9.80
N PHE A 393 -17.28 1.14 9.81
CA PHE A 393 -16.79 0.45 8.62
C PHE A 393 -16.89 -1.06 8.78
N GLU A 394 -16.80 -1.77 7.66
CA GLU A 394 -16.68 -3.24 7.60
C GLU A 394 -15.23 -3.61 7.26
N ASN A 395 -14.58 -4.41 8.08
CA ASN A 395 -13.23 -4.93 7.86
C ASN A 395 -13.32 -6.31 7.20
N TYR A 396 -12.65 -6.50 6.06
CA TYR A 396 -12.65 -7.78 5.36
C TYR A 396 -11.64 -8.74 5.98
N TYR A 397 -12.00 -10.03 6.02
CA TYR A 397 -11.12 -11.10 6.53
C TYR A 397 -11.12 -12.31 5.60
N ARG A 398 -10.06 -13.12 5.75
CA ARG A 398 -10.00 -14.51 5.29
C ARG A 398 -9.59 -15.40 6.45
N LEU A 399 -10.19 -16.59 6.50
CA LEU A 399 -9.98 -17.60 7.52
C LEU A 399 -9.67 -18.93 6.83
N TYR A 400 -8.65 -19.62 7.31
CA TYR A 400 -8.31 -20.99 6.90
C TYR A 400 -8.62 -21.93 8.05
N LYS A 401 -9.38 -22.99 7.77
CA LYS A 401 -9.61 -24.04 8.74
C LYS A 401 -8.63 -25.20 8.52
N PRO A 402 -8.26 -25.96 9.56
CA PRO A 402 -7.38 -27.11 9.43
C PRO A 402 -7.85 -28.11 8.37
N LEU A 403 -6.90 -28.87 7.80
CA LEU A 403 -7.25 -30.00 6.96
C LEU A 403 -8.06 -31.03 7.78
N ASN A 404 -9.14 -31.56 7.19
CA ASN A 404 -10.11 -32.44 7.87
C ASN A 404 -10.71 -31.80 9.14
N PHE A 405 -11.11 -30.54 9.02
CA PHE A 405 -11.70 -29.77 10.11
C PHE A 405 -12.90 -30.49 10.74
N ASP A 406 -12.86 -30.64 12.07
CA ASP A 406 -13.90 -31.21 12.90
C ASP A 406 -14.35 -30.17 13.94
N PRO A 407 -15.58 -29.63 13.86
CA PRO A 407 -16.05 -28.57 14.74
C PRO A 407 -16.18 -29.00 16.22
N SER A 408 -16.05 -30.30 16.53
CA SER A 408 -16.04 -30.82 17.90
C SER A 408 -14.66 -30.76 18.56
N LYS A 409 -13.59 -30.51 17.79
CA LYS A 409 -12.21 -30.39 18.28
C LYS A 409 -11.81 -28.94 18.48
N LYS A 410 -10.79 -28.72 19.31
CA LYS A 410 -10.18 -27.41 19.50
C LYS A 410 -8.85 -27.32 18.75
N TYR A 411 -8.66 -26.18 18.05
CA TYR A 411 -7.47 -25.91 17.24
C TYR A 411 -6.76 -24.66 17.69
N PRO A 412 -5.42 -24.61 17.64
CA PRO A 412 -4.67 -23.39 17.87
C PRO A 412 -4.96 -22.37 16.76
N LEU A 413 -4.95 -21.08 17.13
CA LEU A 413 -5.19 -19.96 16.21
C LEU A 413 -3.88 -19.22 15.93
N ILE A 414 -3.54 -19.02 14.67
CA ILE A 414 -2.50 -18.07 14.22
C ILE A 414 -3.19 -16.86 13.56
N VAL A 415 -2.93 -15.68 14.10
CA VAL A 415 -3.29 -14.42 13.47
C VAL A 415 -2.11 -13.93 12.63
N TYR A 416 -2.27 -13.85 11.31
CA TYR A 416 -1.31 -13.17 10.46
C TYR A 416 -1.73 -11.72 10.29
N VAL A 417 -0.89 -10.78 10.73
CA VAL A 417 -1.18 -9.35 10.69
C VAL A 417 -0.13 -8.59 9.90
N TYR A 418 -0.55 -7.67 9.03
CA TYR A 418 0.28 -6.58 8.55
C TYR A 418 -0.23 -5.26 9.14
N GLY A 419 -1.45 -4.87 8.82
CA GLY A 419 -2.19 -3.77 9.42
C GLY A 419 -1.74 -2.37 9.01
N GLY A 420 -0.60 -2.25 8.32
CA GLY A 420 0.01 -0.96 8.00
C GLY A 420 -0.74 -0.15 6.94
N PRO A 421 -0.46 1.16 6.87
CA PRO A 421 -1.10 2.07 5.92
C PRO A 421 -1.03 1.56 4.48
N HIS A 422 -2.10 1.80 3.73
CA HIS A 422 -2.25 1.45 2.31
C HIS A 422 -2.10 -0.05 1.96
N SER A 423 -1.92 -0.92 2.94
CA SER A 423 -1.94 -2.36 2.69
C SER A 423 -3.37 -2.84 2.45
N GLN A 424 -3.52 -3.87 1.63
CA GLN A 424 -4.77 -4.62 1.51
C GLN A 424 -4.45 -6.09 1.34
N MET A 425 -4.71 -6.87 2.40
CA MET A 425 -4.38 -8.28 2.47
C MET A 425 -5.50 -9.16 1.92
N VAL A 426 -6.75 -8.70 2.00
CA VAL A 426 -7.94 -9.45 1.59
C VAL A 426 -8.54 -8.82 0.33
N ARG A 427 -8.56 -9.59 -0.76
CA ARG A 427 -9.09 -9.16 -2.06
C ARG A 427 -9.86 -10.30 -2.72
N ASN A 428 -10.86 -9.99 -3.55
CA ASN A 428 -11.48 -10.98 -4.41
C ASN A 428 -10.56 -11.31 -5.61
N SER A 429 -9.41 -11.84 -5.29
CA SER A 429 -8.45 -12.47 -6.19
C SER A 429 -8.33 -13.95 -5.83
N TRP A 430 -7.51 -14.72 -6.53
CA TRP A 430 -7.41 -16.16 -6.29
C TRP A 430 -7.12 -16.46 -4.82
N LEU A 431 -8.00 -17.28 -4.21
CA LEU A 431 -7.99 -17.64 -2.81
C LEU A 431 -7.83 -16.42 -1.86
N GLY A 432 -8.45 -15.30 -2.22
CA GLY A 432 -8.48 -14.10 -1.36
C GLY A 432 -7.16 -13.36 -1.22
N GLY A 433 -6.21 -13.55 -2.15
CA GLY A 433 -4.84 -13.03 -2.02
C GLY A 433 -3.97 -13.88 -1.11
N VAL A 434 -4.15 -15.19 -1.16
CA VAL A 434 -3.46 -16.19 -0.33
C VAL A 434 -1.94 -16.01 -0.29
N ARG A 435 -1.38 -16.22 0.90
CA ARG A 435 0.03 -16.58 1.07
C ARG A 435 0.09 -18.08 1.38
N MET A 436 0.84 -18.84 0.59
CA MET A 436 0.84 -20.31 0.72
C MET A 436 1.37 -20.81 2.05
N TRP A 437 2.17 -20.02 2.76
CA TRP A 437 2.55 -20.32 4.14
C TRP A 437 1.33 -20.39 5.09
N GLU A 438 0.34 -19.49 4.89
CA GLU A 438 -0.89 -19.51 5.70
C GLU A 438 -1.67 -20.82 5.49
N MET A 439 -1.78 -21.27 4.23
CA MET A 439 -2.41 -22.56 3.89
C MET A 439 -1.60 -23.76 4.41
N LEU A 440 -0.26 -23.69 4.33
CA LEU A 440 0.62 -24.73 4.87
C LEU A 440 0.43 -24.88 6.39
N MET A 441 0.32 -23.78 7.14
CA MET A 441 0.05 -23.85 8.57
C MET A 441 -1.34 -24.41 8.87
N ALA A 442 -2.34 -24.09 8.03
CA ALA A 442 -3.66 -24.72 8.17
C ALA A 442 -3.62 -26.24 7.87
N GLN A 443 -2.83 -26.68 6.88
CA GLN A 443 -2.57 -28.12 6.66
C GLN A 443 -1.87 -28.79 7.85
N ARG A 444 -1.07 -28.05 8.65
CA ARG A 444 -0.43 -28.52 9.88
C ARG A 444 -1.36 -28.53 11.10
N GLY A 445 -2.61 -28.10 10.95
CA GLY A 445 -3.62 -28.18 12.02
C GLY A 445 -3.95 -26.86 12.71
N TYR A 446 -3.49 -25.74 12.21
CA TYR A 446 -3.81 -24.42 12.75
C TYR A 446 -5.06 -23.83 12.07
N VAL A 447 -5.86 -23.10 12.83
CA VAL A 447 -6.73 -22.08 12.27
C VAL A 447 -5.87 -20.86 11.95
N VAL A 448 -5.95 -20.31 10.73
CA VAL A 448 -5.18 -19.11 10.35
C VAL A 448 -6.14 -18.00 9.97
N TYR A 449 -5.97 -16.82 10.56
CA TYR A 449 -6.81 -15.67 10.38
C TYR A 449 -6.04 -14.45 9.89
N VAL A 450 -6.60 -13.76 8.90
CA VAL A 450 -6.05 -12.53 8.31
C VAL A 450 -7.17 -11.52 8.14
N GLN A 451 -7.01 -10.32 8.65
CA GLN A 451 -7.99 -9.24 8.58
C GLN A 451 -7.32 -7.94 8.14
N ASP A 452 -7.98 -7.19 7.26
CA ASP A 452 -7.70 -5.78 7.01
C ASP A 452 -8.39 -4.92 8.07
N ASN A 453 -7.76 -3.82 8.48
CA ASN A 453 -8.23 -2.88 9.49
C ASN A 453 -8.26 -1.46 8.95
N ARG A 454 -8.79 -0.51 9.70
CA ARG A 454 -8.64 0.94 9.40
C ARG A 454 -7.16 1.28 9.22
N GLY A 455 -6.88 2.19 8.29
CA GLY A 455 -5.54 2.49 7.77
C GLY A 455 -5.25 1.83 6.44
N THR A 456 -5.93 0.72 6.07
CA THR A 456 -5.72 0.03 4.79
C THR A 456 -6.49 0.67 3.64
N SER A 457 -6.22 0.24 2.38
CA SER A 457 -6.66 0.92 1.15
C SER A 457 -8.09 0.66 0.72
N ASN A 458 -8.53 1.43 -0.28
CA ASN A 458 -9.76 1.26 -1.08
C ASN A 458 -11.08 1.51 -0.33
N ARG A 459 -11.06 2.38 0.68
CA ARG A 459 -12.26 2.77 1.45
C ARG A 459 -12.35 4.25 1.74
N GLY A 460 -11.51 5.05 1.06
CA GLY A 460 -11.43 6.49 1.19
C GLY A 460 -10.70 6.99 2.43
N ALA A 461 -10.47 8.29 2.45
CA ALA A 461 -9.62 8.99 3.42
C ALA A 461 -10.05 8.79 4.87
N ALA A 462 -11.34 8.76 5.18
CA ALA A 462 -11.82 8.59 6.55
C ALA A 462 -11.45 7.24 7.17
N PHE A 463 -11.32 6.20 6.34
CA PHE A 463 -10.86 4.89 6.76
C PHE A 463 -9.34 4.84 6.86
N GLU A 464 -8.64 5.38 5.86
CA GLU A 464 -7.18 5.33 5.76
C GLU A 464 -6.51 6.23 6.81
N LYS A 465 -7.04 7.45 7.03
CA LYS A 465 -6.48 8.43 7.96
C LYS A 465 -6.89 8.23 9.43
N ALA A 466 -7.62 7.15 9.74
CA ALA A 466 -8.00 6.82 11.12
C ALA A 466 -6.80 6.54 12.05
N ILE A 467 -5.62 6.30 11.48
CA ILE A 467 -4.37 5.99 12.20
C ILE A 467 -3.53 7.24 12.51
N ASN A 468 -3.98 8.43 12.04
CA ASN A 468 -3.21 9.66 12.15
C ASN A 468 -2.75 9.91 13.59
N ARG A 469 -1.45 10.13 13.79
CA ARG A 469 -0.76 10.41 15.06
C ARG A 469 -0.79 9.29 16.10
N ARG A 470 -1.40 8.12 15.77
CA ARG A 470 -1.64 6.99 16.70
C ARG A 470 -1.53 5.64 16.00
N CYS A 471 -0.45 5.42 15.24
CA CYS A 471 -0.21 4.14 14.57
C CYS A 471 -0.32 2.94 15.53
N GLY A 472 -1.09 1.93 15.14
CA GLY A 472 -1.32 0.71 15.90
C GLY A 472 -2.58 0.72 16.78
N GLU A 473 -3.12 1.88 17.19
CA GLU A 473 -4.28 1.93 18.10
C GLU A 473 -5.58 1.50 17.40
N ALA A 474 -5.95 2.16 16.30
CA ALA A 474 -7.16 1.82 15.55
C ALA A 474 -7.06 0.43 14.93
N GLU A 475 -5.86 0.08 14.45
CA GLU A 475 -5.55 -1.20 13.84
C GLU A 475 -5.72 -2.35 14.84
N MET A 476 -5.10 -2.26 16.03
CA MET A 476 -5.27 -3.27 17.09
C MET A 476 -6.73 -3.41 17.53
N ALA A 477 -7.42 -2.28 17.71
CA ALA A 477 -8.83 -2.31 18.11
C ALA A 477 -9.68 -3.07 17.08
N ASP A 478 -9.46 -2.82 15.79
CA ASP A 478 -10.16 -3.50 14.71
C ASP A 478 -9.80 -5.00 14.62
N GLN A 479 -8.51 -5.35 14.72
CA GLN A 479 -8.05 -6.74 14.74
C GLN A 479 -8.71 -7.52 15.88
N MET A 480 -8.81 -6.91 17.07
CA MET A 480 -9.39 -7.56 18.24
C MET A 480 -10.91 -7.80 18.11
N VAL A 481 -11.64 -7.07 17.26
CA VAL A 481 -13.05 -7.40 16.99
C VAL A 481 -13.17 -8.78 16.34
N GLY A 482 -12.41 -9.04 15.26
CA GLY A 482 -12.41 -10.33 14.59
C GLY A 482 -11.86 -11.46 15.47
N ILE A 483 -10.74 -11.21 16.17
CA ILE A 483 -10.12 -12.18 17.05
C ILE A 483 -11.07 -12.59 18.19
N LYS A 484 -11.72 -11.64 18.89
CA LYS A 484 -12.71 -11.93 19.94
C LYS A 484 -13.88 -12.75 19.44
N ARG A 485 -14.35 -12.49 18.19
CA ARG A 485 -15.40 -13.31 17.55
C ARG A 485 -14.93 -14.76 17.34
N LEU A 486 -13.68 -14.95 16.92
CA LEU A 486 -13.10 -16.28 16.74
C LEU A 486 -12.92 -17.02 18.07
N LEU A 487 -12.47 -16.34 19.13
CA LEU A 487 -12.32 -16.92 20.47
C LEU A 487 -13.64 -17.41 21.09
N GLN A 488 -14.79 -16.95 20.58
CA GLN A 488 -16.11 -17.43 20.97
C GLN A 488 -16.51 -18.73 20.25
N GLN A 489 -15.76 -19.16 19.22
CA GLN A 489 -16.05 -20.39 18.52
C GLN A 489 -15.61 -21.60 19.35
N PRO A 490 -16.46 -22.64 19.46
CA PRO A 490 -16.14 -23.81 20.30
C PRO A 490 -14.90 -24.58 19.82
N TRP A 491 -14.55 -24.45 18.56
CA TRP A 491 -13.42 -25.10 17.91
C TRP A 491 -12.12 -24.28 17.94
N VAL A 492 -12.11 -23.06 18.49
CA VAL A 492 -10.87 -22.31 18.74
C VAL A 492 -10.37 -22.58 20.15
N ASP A 493 -9.10 -22.92 20.27
CA ASP A 493 -8.45 -23.03 21.57
C ASP A 493 -7.93 -21.67 22.03
N SER A 494 -8.64 -21.03 22.96
CA SER A 494 -8.29 -19.71 23.49
C SER A 494 -6.97 -19.67 24.27
N GLU A 495 -6.46 -20.84 24.71
CA GLU A 495 -5.17 -20.94 25.38
C GLU A 495 -4.00 -21.11 24.41
N ARG A 496 -4.28 -21.28 23.11
CA ARG A 496 -3.28 -21.45 22.06
C ARG A 496 -3.52 -20.46 20.93
N VAL A 497 -3.22 -19.17 21.19
CA VAL A 497 -3.35 -18.08 20.23
C VAL A 497 -1.99 -17.46 19.94
N GLY A 498 -1.58 -17.52 18.67
CA GLY A 498 -0.35 -16.95 18.18
C GLY A 498 -0.58 -15.77 17.24
N VAL A 499 0.45 -14.94 17.06
CA VAL A 499 0.43 -13.82 16.11
C VAL A 499 1.75 -13.70 15.36
N HIS A 500 1.69 -13.43 14.05
CA HIS A 500 2.86 -13.24 13.20
C HIS A 500 2.65 -12.09 12.23
N GLY A 501 3.69 -11.31 12.02
CA GLY A 501 3.76 -10.27 11.00
C GLY A 501 5.17 -9.77 10.74
N TRP A 502 5.34 -9.09 9.61
CA TRP A 502 6.64 -8.57 9.14
C TRP A 502 6.58 -7.04 9.00
N SER A 503 7.67 -6.32 9.34
CA SER A 503 7.75 -4.86 9.20
C SER A 503 6.72 -4.16 10.11
N TYR A 504 5.78 -3.41 9.54
CA TYR A 504 4.62 -2.89 10.27
C TYR A 504 3.84 -4.04 10.97
N GLY A 505 3.74 -5.19 10.32
CA GLY A 505 3.16 -6.39 10.95
C GLY A 505 3.98 -6.92 12.14
N GLY A 506 5.28 -6.73 12.13
CA GLY A 506 6.15 -7.00 13.28
C GLY A 506 5.89 -6.04 14.45
N PHE A 507 5.70 -4.75 14.15
CA PHE A 507 5.23 -3.75 15.12
C PHE A 507 3.85 -4.14 15.68
N MET A 508 2.91 -4.51 14.82
CA MET A 508 1.57 -4.97 15.23
C MET A 508 1.64 -6.25 16.10
N THR A 509 2.52 -7.19 15.77
CA THR A 509 2.74 -8.42 16.55
C THR A 509 3.13 -8.10 17.98
N ILE A 510 4.16 -7.28 18.18
CA ILE A 510 4.62 -6.91 19.52
C ILE A 510 3.58 -6.02 20.22
N SER A 511 2.93 -5.09 19.48
CA SER A 511 1.85 -4.25 20.01
C SER A 511 0.70 -5.09 20.57
N LEU A 512 0.24 -6.11 19.83
CA LEU A 512 -0.82 -7.02 20.25
C LEU A 512 -0.40 -7.85 21.47
N MET A 513 0.82 -8.40 21.48
CA MET A 513 1.33 -9.21 22.57
C MET A 513 1.51 -8.41 23.88
N THR A 514 1.90 -7.15 23.79
CA THR A 514 2.12 -6.29 24.96
C THR A 514 0.87 -5.56 25.43
N THR A 515 -0.14 -5.42 24.56
CA THR A 515 -1.43 -4.78 24.91
C THR A 515 -2.48 -5.81 25.36
N TYR A 516 -2.44 -7.03 24.81
CA TYR A 516 -3.37 -8.14 25.13
C TYR A 516 -2.61 -9.40 25.54
N PRO A 517 -1.74 -9.33 26.58
CA PRO A 517 -0.86 -10.45 26.97
C PRO A 517 -1.64 -11.67 27.48
N GLU A 518 -2.90 -11.52 27.84
CA GLU A 518 -3.79 -12.63 28.23
C GLU A 518 -4.28 -13.42 27.02
N VAL A 519 -4.30 -12.82 25.82
CA VAL A 519 -4.77 -13.44 24.58
C VAL A 519 -3.63 -14.15 23.86
N PHE A 520 -2.54 -13.43 23.56
CA PHE A 520 -1.46 -13.94 22.72
C PHE A 520 -0.39 -14.65 23.54
N LYS A 521 -0.21 -15.96 23.27
CA LYS A 521 0.75 -16.82 23.98
C LYS A 521 2.09 -16.91 23.25
N VAL A 522 2.08 -16.83 21.92
CA VAL A 522 3.28 -16.94 21.08
C VAL A 522 3.24 -15.86 20.00
N GLY A 523 4.36 -15.18 19.76
CA GLY A 523 4.50 -14.23 18.66
C GLY A 523 5.80 -14.39 17.90
N VAL A 524 5.74 -14.14 16.59
CA VAL A 524 6.93 -14.04 15.76
C VAL A 524 6.90 -12.70 15.00
N ALA A 525 7.77 -11.78 15.40
CA ALA A 525 7.88 -10.46 14.82
C ALA A 525 9.08 -10.38 13.87
N GLY A 526 8.83 -10.10 12.60
CA GLY A 526 9.89 -9.93 11.60
C GLY A 526 10.20 -8.47 11.34
N GLY A 527 11.46 -8.04 11.42
CA GLY A 527 11.91 -6.68 11.13
C GLY A 527 11.02 -5.58 11.74
N PRO A 528 10.68 -5.66 13.05
CA PRO A 528 9.63 -4.84 13.64
C PRO A 528 10.06 -3.38 13.82
N VAL A 529 9.20 -2.43 13.48
CA VAL A 529 9.31 -1.07 13.99
C VAL A 529 9.03 -1.13 15.50
N ILE A 530 9.90 -0.52 16.31
CA ILE A 530 9.77 -0.51 17.78
C ILE A 530 9.43 0.88 18.28
N ASP A 531 10.01 1.90 17.66
CA ASP A 531 9.76 3.30 18.02
C ASP A 531 9.79 4.15 16.75
N TRP A 532 8.74 4.89 16.49
CA TRP A 532 8.59 5.68 15.27
C TRP A 532 9.60 6.83 15.16
N LYS A 533 10.23 7.26 16.25
CA LYS A 533 11.30 8.29 16.22
C LYS A 533 12.55 7.83 15.46
N TRP A 534 12.77 6.51 15.29
CA TRP A 534 13.88 5.94 14.55
C TRP A 534 13.53 5.59 13.11
N TYR A 535 12.30 5.82 12.69
CA TYR A 535 11.89 5.50 11.33
C TYR A 535 12.12 6.69 10.38
N GLU A 536 12.10 6.39 9.08
CA GLU A 536 12.38 7.35 8.02
C GLU A 536 11.36 8.50 8.05
N VAL A 537 11.85 9.72 7.74
CA VAL A 537 11.16 10.98 7.94
C VAL A 537 9.84 11.09 7.17
N MET A 538 9.81 10.81 5.86
CA MET A 538 8.61 11.04 5.05
C MET A 538 7.47 10.11 5.44
N TYR A 539 7.77 8.83 5.68
CA TYR A 539 6.80 7.87 6.19
C TYR A 539 6.42 8.17 7.64
N GLY A 540 7.40 8.32 8.51
CA GLY A 540 7.20 8.51 9.94
C GLY A 540 6.44 9.79 10.27
N GLU A 541 6.82 10.92 9.68
CA GLU A 541 6.17 12.21 9.94
C GLU A 541 4.77 12.29 9.30
N ARG A 542 4.52 11.58 8.19
CA ARG A 542 3.16 11.50 7.61
C ARG A 542 2.14 10.94 8.57
N TYR A 543 2.48 9.84 9.24
CA TYR A 543 1.51 9.11 10.06
C TYR A 543 1.57 9.48 11.54
N MET A 544 2.70 10.01 12.02
CA MET A 544 2.95 10.26 13.43
C MET A 544 3.29 11.72 13.76
N ASP A 545 3.47 12.60 12.76
CA ASP A 545 4.12 13.89 12.93
C ASP A 545 5.55 13.72 13.48
N THR A 546 6.06 14.70 14.26
CA THR A 546 7.37 14.62 14.89
C THR A 546 7.28 14.34 16.40
N PRO A 547 8.31 13.81 17.05
CA PRO A 547 8.35 13.69 18.50
C PRO A 547 8.09 15.01 19.26
N LYS A 548 8.38 16.14 18.61
CA LYS A 548 8.14 17.47 19.19
C LYS A 548 6.68 17.91 19.10
N THR A 549 6.00 17.59 17.98
CA THR A 549 4.62 18.05 17.71
C THR A 549 3.57 17.04 18.17
N ASN A 550 3.97 15.78 18.38
CA ASN A 550 3.10 14.70 18.87
C ASN A 550 3.78 13.83 19.96
N PRO A 551 4.31 14.40 21.04
CA PRO A 551 5.03 13.64 22.07
C PRO A 551 4.19 12.51 22.68
N GLU A 552 2.91 12.76 22.94
CA GLU A 552 1.98 11.78 23.51
C GLU A 552 1.74 10.59 22.56
N GLY A 553 1.64 10.85 21.24
CA GLY A 553 1.48 9.79 20.25
C GLY A 553 2.73 8.89 20.18
N PHE A 554 3.92 9.48 20.19
CA PHE A 554 5.18 8.73 20.22
C PHE A 554 5.32 7.90 21.50
N GLU A 555 4.98 8.45 22.68
CA GLU A 555 5.00 7.71 23.93
C GLU A 555 4.00 6.55 23.92
N ALA A 556 2.76 6.80 23.49
CA ALA A 556 1.70 5.79 23.46
C ALA A 556 1.97 4.65 22.50
N THR A 557 2.68 4.90 21.39
CA THR A 557 2.93 3.91 20.34
C THR A 557 4.31 3.25 20.44
N SER A 558 5.25 3.81 21.23
CA SER A 558 6.56 3.21 21.48
C SER A 558 6.41 1.85 22.20
N LEU A 559 7.02 0.81 21.63
CA LEU A 559 7.03 -0.53 22.23
C LEU A 559 8.03 -0.66 23.36
N ILE A 560 9.03 0.24 23.45
CA ILE A 560 9.99 0.27 24.52
C ILE A 560 9.30 0.37 25.89
N GLY A 561 8.36 1.32 26.03
CA GLY A 561 7.60 1.51 27.27
C GLY A 561 6.64 0.36 27.60
N LYS A 562 6.34 -0.51 26.63
CA LYS A 562 5.41 -1.63 26.79
C LYS A 562 6.10 -2.98 27.04
N ALA A 563 7.43 -3.04 27.00
CA ALA A 563 8.19 -4.29 27.11
C ALA A 563 7.82 -5.08 28.37
N ALA A 564 7.67 -4.42 29.53
CA ALA A 564 7.31 -5.04 30.80
C ALA A 564 5.96 -5.82 30.77
N ASN A 565 5.09 -5.54 29.81
CA ASN A 565 3.80 -6.21 29.66
C ASN A 565 3.90 -7.55 28.89
N LEU A 566 5.04 -7.88 28.31
CA LEU A 566 5.24 -9.10 27.54
C LEU A 566 5.17 -10.33 28.48
N LYS A 567 4.20 -11.22 28.26
CA LYS A 567 4.03 -12.47 29.02
C LYS A 567 4.25 -13.71 28.16
N GLY A 568 3.91 -13.65 26.89
CA GLY A 568 4.02 -14.78 25.96
C GLY A 568 5.45 -15.00 25.44
N LYS A 569 5.64 -16.06 24.69
CA LYS A 569 6.89 -16.36 23.97
C LYS A 569 7.00 -15.48 22.73
N LEU A 570 8.08 -14.73 22.60
CA LEU A 570 8.34 -13.85 21.47
C LEU A 570 9.65 -14.23 20.78
N LEU A 571 9.59 -14.44 19.47
CA LEU A 571 10.74 -14.50 18.58
C LEU A 571 10.79 -13.23 17.71
N ILE A 572 11.92 -12.56 17.68
CA ILE A 572 12.20 -11.48 16.73
C ILE A 572 13.17 -11.99 15.67
N CYS A 573 12.84 -11.83 14.39
CA CYS A 573 13.72 -12.11 13.25
C CYS A 573 14.02 -10.82 12.51
N GLN A 574 15.31 -10.53 12.19
CA GLN A 574 15.66 -9.31 11.44
C GLN A 574 16.95 -9.49 10.64
N GLY A 575 17.03 -8.83 9.46
CA GLY A 575 18.26 -8.70 8.70
C GLY A 575 19.27 -7.77 9.40
N SER A 576 20.56 -8.12 9.43
CA SER A 576 21.56 -7.32 10.13
C SER A 576 21.99 -6.05 9.36
N ILE A 577 21.69 -6.00 8.05
CA ILE A 577 21.91 -4.82 7.21
C ILE A 577 20.58 -4.26 6.68
N ASP A 578 19.55 -4.33 7.52
CA ASP A 578 18.23 -3.77 7.21
C ASP A 578 18.33 -2.25 7.08
N ASN A 579 18.08 -1.75 5.87
CA ASN A 579 18.12 -0.33 5.49
C ASN A 579 16.73 0.33 5.53
N THR A 580 15.71 -0.40 5.96
CA THR A 580 14.32 0.05 6.04
C THR A 580 13.89 0.24 7.49
N VAL A 581 13.96 -0.83 8.27
CA VAL A 581 13.79 -0.81 9.72
C VAL A 581 15.14 -1.10 10.32
N LEU A 582 15.81 -0.07 10.77
CA LEU A 582 17.19 -0.18 11.25
C LEU A 582 17.32 -1.18 12.39
N TRP A 583 18.44 -1.88 12.42
CA TRP A 583 18.71 -2.92 13.41
C TRP A 583 18.59 -2.43 14.86
N GLN A 584 18.78 -1.13 15.08
CA GLN A 584 18.57 -0.45 16.36
C GLN A 584 17.18 -0.72 16.95
N HIS A 585 16.12 -0.82 16.15
CA HIS A 585 14.78 -1.10 16.64
C HIS A 585 14.75 -2.38 17.47
N SER A 586 15.13 -3.51 16.88
CA SER A 586 15.11 -4.81 17.58
C SER A 586 16.09 -4.84 18.75
N LEU A 587 17.32 -4.35 18.57
CA LEU A 587 18.33 -4.38 19.66
C LEU A 587 17.88 -3.57 20.87
N SER A 588 17.24 -2.40 20.65
CA SER A 588 16.72 -1.59 21.77
C SER A 588 15.58 -2.26 22.51
N PHE A 589 14.70 -2.99 21.81
CA PHE A 589 13.64 -3.75 22.46
C PHE A 589 14.20 -4.95 23.25
N VAL A 590 15.15 -5.67 22.68
CA VAL A 590 15.86 -6.77 23.36
C VAL A 590 16.55 -6.26 24.61
N GLN A 591 17.29 -5.12 24.52
CA GLN A 591 17.94 -4.49 25.68
C GLN A 591 16.92 -4.15 26.77
N LYS A 592 15.77 -3.55 26.37
CA LYS A 592 14.74 -3.20 27.35
C LYS A 592 14.13 -4.43 28.03
N CYS A 593 13.91 -5.53 27.29
CA CYS A 593 13.46 -6.79 27.89
C CYS A 593 14.48 -7.37 28.89
N ILE A 594 15.79 -7.27 28.59
CA ILE A 594 16.85 -7.69 29.53
C ILE A 594 16.80 -6.85 30.82
N GLU A 595 16.63 -5.54 30.72
CA GLU A 595 16.48 -4.62 31.86
C GLU A 595 15.27 -4.97 32.74
N GLU A 596 14.16 -5.42 32.12
CA GLU A 596 12.94 -5.88 32.81
C GLU A 596 13.03 -7.36 33.29
N GLY A 597 14.15 -8.04 33.05
CA GLY A 597 14.33 -9.47 33.43
C GLY A 597 13.49 -10.43 32.58
N LEU A 598 13.05 -10.02 31.41
CA LEU A 598 12.22 -10.82 30.50
C LEU A 598 13.08 -11.62 29.53
N GLN A 599 12.62 -12.83 29.19
CA GLN A 599 13.26 -13.69 28.20
C GLN A 599 12.48 -13.62 26.89
N LEU A 600 13.20 -13.37 25.78
CA LEU A 600 12.70 -13.47 24.42
C LEU A 600 13.76 -14.12 23.53
N ASP A 601 13.33 -14.63 22.37
CA ASP A 601 14.23 -15.19 21.37
C ASP A 601 14.51 -14.15 20.29
N TYR A 602 15.78 -14.02 19.90
CA TYR A 602 16.20 -13.12 18.84
C TYR A 602 17.06 -13.85 17.80
N PHE A 603 16.67 -13.77 16.53
CA PHE A 603 17.41 -14.44 15.46
C PHE A 603 17.77 -13.44 14.34
N PRO A 604 19.03 -12.99 14.26
CA PRO A 604 19.50 -12.16 13.16
C PRO A 604 19.71 -13.00 11.90
N TYR A 605 19.39 -12.42 10.73
CA TYR A 605 19.78 -12.93 9.42
C TYR A 605 20.98 -12.11 8.92
N PRO A 606 22.21 -12.59 9.14
CA PRO A 606 23.41 -11.86 8.77
C PRO A 606 23.45 -11.59 7.26
N CYS A 607 23.80 -10.37 6.88
CA CYS A 607 23.87 -9.90 5.49
C CYS A 607 22.53 -9.93 4.72
N SER A 608 21.40 -10.02 5.39
CA SER A 608 20.08 -9.77 4.81
C SER A 608 19.64 -8.34 5.09
N GLU A 609 19.02 -7.73 4.09
CA GLU A 609 18.31 -6.46 4.20
C GLU A 609 16.94 -6.66 4.89
N HIS A 610 16.01 -5.70 4.69
CA HIS A 610 14.68 -5.76 5.30
C HIS A 610 13.91 -7.04 4.97
N ASN A 611 14.04 -7.55 3.76
CA ASN A 611 13.47 -8.82 3.34
C ASN A 611 14.55 -9.89 3.20
N VAL A 612 14.25 -11.09 3.68
CA VAL A 612 15.07 -12.28 3.45
C VAL A 612 14.67 -12.87 2.09
N PHE A 613 15.62 -12.94 1.16
CA PHE A 613 15.37 -13.37 -0.22
C PHE A 613 15.94 -14.75 -0.55
N GLY A 614 15.50 -15.29 -1.68
CA GLY A 614 16.00 -16.54 -2.24
C GLY A 614 15.71 -17.74 -1.32
N LYS A 615 16.60 -18.72 -1.31
CA LYS A 615 16.46 -19.96 -0.51
C LYS A 615 16.45 -19.71 1.00
N TRP A 616 16.98 -18.58 1.46
CA TRP A 616 16.97 -18.24 2.88
C TRP A 616 15.56 -17.99 3.42
N ARG A 617 14.59 -17.71 2.54
CA ARG A 617 13.18 -17.64 2.91
C ARG A 617 12.65 -18.97 3.45
N ILE A 618 13.15 -20.11 2.94
CA ILE A 618 12.77 -21.44 3.44
C ILE A 618 13.19 -21.53 4.91
N HIS A 619 14.46 -21.27 5.21
CA HIS A 619 14.97 -21.28 6.59
C HIS A 619 14.20 -20.33 7.51
N LEU A 620 13.87 -19.11 7.02
CA LEU A 620 13.10 -18.14 7.79
C LEU A 620 11.71 -18.70 8.16
N HIS A 621 10.99 -19.24 7.19
CA HIS A 621 9.63 -19.71 7.43
C HIS A 621 9.59 -21.05 8.18
N ASP A 622 10.61 -21.91 8.01
CA ASP A 622 10.80 -23.08 8.89
C ASP A 622 10.96 -22.61 10.33
N LYS A 623 11.86 -21.65 10.59
CA LYS A 623 12.07 -21.12 11.95
C LYS A 623 10.82 -20.48 12.55
N ILE A 624 10.02 -19.74 11.75
CA ILE A 624 8.74 -19.18 12.19
C ILE A 624 7.77 -20.33 12.55
N SER A 625 7.66 -21.32 11.68
CA SER A 625 6.74 -22.45 11.86
C SER A 625 7.11 -23.31 13.06
N ASP A 626 8.39 -23.67 13.18
CA ASP A 626 8.93 -24.46 14.29
C ASP A 626 8.73 -23.76 15.64
N TYR A 627 8.76 -22.42 15.64
CA TYR A 627 8.48 -21.65 16.86
C TYR A 627 7.03 -21.80 17.31
N PHE A 628 6.08 -21.75 16.38
CA PHE A 628 4.68 -22.02 16.67
C PHE A 628 4.47 -23.49 17.06
N ASP A 629 5.03 -24.45 16.34
CA ASP A 629 4.90 -25.88 16.62
C ASP A 629 5.48 -26.24 18.00
N SER A 630 6.48 -25.48 18.49
CA SER A 630 7.12 -25.73 19.79
C SER A 630 6.39 -25.10 20.98
N TRP A 631 5.69 -23.98 20.78
CA TRP A 631 5.19 -23.16 21.88
C TRP A 631 3.68 -22.90 21.84
N LEU A 632 2.99 -23.22 20.75
CA LEU A 632 1.57 -23.03 20.58
C LEU A 632 0.83 -24.37 20.49
#